data_d84c0974251f5f3282f1c56ec8e8916a
#
_entry.id   d84c0974251f5f3282f1c56ec8e8916a
#
_cell.length_a   1.000
_cell.length_b   1.000
_cell.length_c   1.000
_cell.angle_alpha   90.00
_cell.angle_beta   90.00
_cell.angle_gamma   90.00
#
_symmetry.space_group_name_H-M   'P 1'
#
loop_
_entity.id
_entity.type
_entity.pdbx_description
1 polymer ?
#
loop_
_entity_poly.entity_id
_entity_poly.type
_entity_poly.pdbx_seq_one_letter_code
_entity_poly.pdbx_strand_id
1 'polypeptide(L)'
;MKILYTNFHSGPDIGGHTTYVSRLAAGLSKRYRIAIAAPAGSALHGLADAMPNVSAHAQDFPSRVTRLPAAVRTLRTLLKREGFDIVHVNGSADHRLVSLASLFLKRKPRVVFTKHNNIPISSFSARIRARVTHHVIAVCKHVENEVKRSPYGACSVSTVFNGVDTAHFSPYDPADAARHREALLGPAAHGRILLGSNAGTASYKSWLDLVRAVALLPPEVADRFHIAMAGEKFSRSQQTELEALGMTARVTHVGSLRDVRDFVSAIDVGFVLSTRVETISFACREMMAMGKPVIVSDYAGLPENITPGVDGWVVPPAGPQALAALLHKLAAGEFDLPAMGRAARAKSQKSFGLGPFLESTAYVYRSTLPPQALGHELHGLM
;
A
#
# COMPACT_ATOMS: atom_id res chain seq x y z
N MET A 1 2.60 -5.72 -26.22
CA MET A 1 1.97 -6.59 -25.21
C MET A 1 0.62 -6.02 -24.83
N LYS A 2 -0.38 -6.90 -24.61
CA LYS A 2 -1.74 -6.55 -24.20
C LYS A 2 -2.03 -7.13 -22.82
N ILE A 3 -2.36 -6.29 -21.83
CA ILE A 3 -2.47 -6.65 -20.41
C ILE A 3 -3.88 -6.35 -19.91
N LEU A 4 -4.49 -7.31 -19.22
CA LEU A 4 -5.72 -7.13 -18.48
C LEU A 4 -5.43 -7.12 -16.98
N TYR A 5 -5.76 -6.05 -16.29
CA TYR A 5 -5.83 -6.02 -14.82
C TYR A 5 -7.24 -6.38 -14.37
N THR A 6 -7.34 -7.22 -13.34
CA THR A 6 -8.62 -7.51 -12.71
C THR A 6 -8.62 -7.10 -11.25
N ASN A 7 -9.76 -6.62 -10.75
CA ASN A 7 -9.95 -6.32 -9.33
C ASN A 7 -11.41 -6.56 -8.95
N PHE A 8 -11.63 -7.25 -7.85
CA PHE A 8 -12.96 -7.67 -7.38
C PHE A 8 -13.62 -6.66 -6.43
N HIS A 9 -12.94 -5.63 -5.97
CA HIS A 9 -13.51 -4.62 -5.09
C HIS A 9 -14.58 -3.80 -5.78
N SER A 10 -15.78 -3.77 -5.19
CA SER A 10 -16.97 -3.09 -5.74
C SER A 10 -17.28 -1.75 -5.07
N GLY A 11 -16.57 -1.39 -4.00
CA GLY A 11 -16.82 -0.14 -3.25
C GLY A 11 -16.38 1.11 -4.01
N PRO A 12 -16.96 2.28 -3.62
CA PRO A 12 -16.62 3.58 -4.17
C PRO A 12 -15.29 4.13 -3.62
N ASP A 13 -14.73 3.51 -2.57
CA ASP A 13 -13.54 4.01 -1.90
C ASP A 13 -12.24 3.57 -2.58
N ILE A 14 -11.24 4.44 -2.55
CA ILE A 14 -9.91 4.19 -3.10
C ILE A 14 -9.06 3.51 -2.03
N GLY A 15 -9.08 2.17 -2.01
CA GLY A 15 -8.21 1.37 -1.15
C GLY A 15 -6.86 1.02 -1.82
N GLY A 16 -6.01 0.30 -1.08
CA GLY A 16 -4.66 -0.06 -1.53
C GLY A 16 -4.63 -0.86 -2.85
N HIS A 17 -5.59 -1.75 -3.09
CA HIS A 17 -5.70 -2.49 -4.36
C HIS A 17 -6.04 -1.57 -5.54
N THR A 18 -6.98 -0.63 -5.34
CA THR A 18 -7.36 0.36 -6.35
C THR A 18 -6.16 1.24 -6.72
N THR A 19 -5.46 1.76 -5.70
CA THR A 19 -4.24 2.56 -5.87
C THR A 19 -3.15 1.79 -6.62
N TYR A 20 -2.92 0.52 -6.26
CA TYR A 20 -1.93 -0.33 -6.91
C TYR A 20 -2.23 -0.50 -8.41
N VAL A 21 -3.45 -0.93 -8.75
CA VAL A 21 -3.83 -1.20 -10.16
C VAL A 21 -3.86 0.09 -10.97
N SER A 22 -4.41 1.18 -10.42
CA SER A 22 -4.48 2.46 -11.14
C SER A 22 -3.08 3.03 -11.45
N ARG A 23 -2.13 2.94 -10.50
CA ARG A 23 -0.73 3.36 -10.73
C ARG A 23 -0.04 2.52 -11.81
N LEU A 24 -0.23 1.19 -11.80
CA LEU A 24 0.29 0.32 -12.86
C LEU A 24 -0.32 0.65 -14.21
N ALA A 25 -1.64 0.78 -14.28
CA ALA A 25 -2.34 1.08 -15.52
C ALA A 25 -1.89 2.42 -16.12
N ALA A 26 -1.90 3.48 -15.31
CA ALA A 26 -1.48 4.81 -15.76
C ALA A 26 -0.02 4.83 -16.22
N GLY A 27 0.89 4.19 -15.47
CA GLY A 27 2.32 4.18 -15.80
C GLY A 27 2.67 3.32 -17.00
N LEU A 28 2.02 2.16 -17.17
CA LEU A 28 2.34 1.21 -18.24
C LEU A 28 1.53 1.42 -19.52
N SER A 29 0.43 2.19 -19.50
CA SER A 29 -0.39 2.48 -20.68
C SER A 29 0.36 3.25 -21.79
N LYS A 30 1.47 3.89 -21.43
CA LYS A 30 2.37 4.55 -22.42
C LYS A 30 3.15 3.55 -23.27
N ARG A 31 3.33 2.32 -22.80
CA ARG A 31 4.15 1.27 -23.45
C ARG A 31 3.37 0.04 -23.88
N TYR A 32 2.24 -0.24 -23.22
CA TYR A 32 1.43 -1.43 -23.43
C TYR A 32 -0.04 -1.08 -23.60
N ARG A 33 -0.79 -1.93 -24.30
CA ARG A 33 -2.25 -1.82 -24.35
C ARG A 33 -2.83 -2.36 -23.06
N ILE A 34 -3.45 -1.49 -22.27
CA ILE A 34 -3.96 -1.80 -20.95
C ILE A 34 -5.48 -1.84 -20.96
N ALA A 35 -6.03 -2.88 -20.35
CA ALA A 35 -7.44 -2.97 -20.00
C ALA A 35 -7.62 -3.25 -18.51
N ILE A 36 -8.70 -2.75 -17.93
CA ILE A 36 -9.10 -3.01 -16.54
C ILE A 36 -10.49 -3.63 -16.54
N ALA A 37 -10.64 -4.78 -15.86
CA ALA A 37 -11.93 -5.41 -15.60
C ALA A 37 -12.23 -5.29 -14.09
N ALA A 38 -13.25 -4.53 -13.74
CA ALA A 38 -13.69 -4.26 -12.38
C ALA A 38 -15.24 -4.14 -12.32
N PRO A 39 -15.84 -4.32 -11.13
CA PRO A 39 -17.29 -4.15 -10.99
C PRO A 39 -17.73 -2.75 -11.42
N ALA A 40 -18.85 -2.69 -12.15
CA ALA A 40 -19.45 -1.42 -12.55
C ALA A 40 -19.75 -0.56 -11.31
N GLY A 41 -19.45 0.74 -11.39
CA GLY A 41 -19.62 1.69 -10.27
C GLY A 41 -18.56 1.58 -9.17
N SER A 42 -17.58 0.67 -9.27
CA SER A 42 -16.42 0.66 -8.36
C SER A 42 -15.47 1.83 -8.63
N ALA A 43 -14.74 2.29 -7.60
CA ALA A 43 -13.73 3.34 -7.75
C ALA A 43 -12.73 3.04 -8.88
N LEU A 44 -12.28 1.77 -8.98
CA LEU A 44 -11.32 1.39 -10.02
C LEU A 44 -11.91 1.47 -11.43
N HIS A 45 -13.19 1.08 -11.60
CA HIS A 45 -13.87 1.18 -12.91
C HIS A 45 -13.97 2.65 -13.34
N GLY A 46 -14.41 3.54 -12.43
CA GLY A 46 -14.49 4.97 -12.73
C GLY A 46 -13.14 5.61 -13.05
N LEU A 47 -12.08 5.23 -12.32
CA LEU A 47 -10.72 5.68 -12.63
C LEU A 47 -10.24 5.18 -13.98
N ALA A 48 -10.52 3.91 -14.32
CA ALA A 48 -10.12 3.33 -15.61
C ALA A 48 -10.81 4.03 -16.79
N ASP A 49 -12.08 4.37 -16.64
CA ASP A 49 -12.87 5.07 -17.66
C ASP A 49 -12.35 6.48 -17.94
N ALA A 50 -11.80 7.12 -16.92
CA ALA A 50 -11.17 8.45 -17.01
C ALA A 50 -9.69 8.42 -17.49
N MET A 51 -9.04 7.25 -17.55
CA MET A 51 -7.63 7.16 -17.95
C MET A 51 -7.45 7.13 -19.47
N PRO A 52 -6.62 8.01 -20.07
CA PRO A 52 -6.27 7.89 -21.48
C PRO A 52 -5.50 6.58 -21.74
N ASN A 53 -5.77 5.95 -22.89
CA ASN A 53 -5.12 4.72 -23.34
C ASN A 53 -5.37 3.47 -22.43
N VAL A 54 -6.41 3.49 -21.60
CA VAL A 54 -6.87 2.35 -20.79
C VAL A 54 -8.30 2.01 -21.18
N SER A 55 -8.58 0.73 -21.45
CA SER A 55 -9.94 0.27 -21.73
C SER A 55 -10.60 -0.23 -20.45
N ALA A 56 -11.72 0.36 -20.04
CA ALA A 56 -12.50 -0.09 -18.90
C ALA A 56 -13.55 -1.14 -19.33
N HIS A 57 -13.68 -2.21 -18.53
CA HIS A 57 -14.66 -3.27 -18.75
C HIS A 57 -15.39 -3.57 -17.45
N ALA A 58 -16.73 -3.48 -17.47
CA ALA A 58 -17.56 -3.89 -16.36
C ALA A 58 -17.49 -5.42 -16.18
N GLN A 59 -17.04 -5.90 -15.05
CA GLN A 59 -16.91 -7.31 -14.74
C GLN A 59 -17.14 -7.57 -13.26
N ASP A 60 -18.17 -8.37 -12.95
CA ASP A 60 -18.42 -8.81 -11.58
C ASP A 60 -17.57 -10.03 -11.22
N PHE A 61 -17.17 -10.09 -9.95
CA PHE A 61 -16.42 -11.21 -9.35
C PHE A 61 -17.22 -11.81 -8.19
N PRO A 62 -18.35 -12.52 -8.47
CA PRO A 62 -19.27 -12.94 -7.43
C PRO A 62 -18.66 -14.01 -6.51
N SER A 63 -19.00 -13.92 -5.22
CA SER A 63 -18.74 -14.98 -4.25
C SER A 63 -19.76 -16.12 -4.35
N ARG A 64 -21.01 -15.81 -4.70
CA ARG A 64 -22.11 -16.77 -4.84
C ARG A 64 -21.93 -17.66 -6.08
N VAL A 65 -21.97 -18.98 -5.87
CA VAL A 65 -21.75 -19.99 -6.92
C VAL A 65 -22.78 -19.86 -8.06
N THR A 66 -24.03 -19.51 -7.74
CA THR A 66 -25.11 -19.34 -8.73
C THR A 66 -24.86 -18.23 -9.76
N ARG A 67 -24.07 -17.21 -9.41
CA ARG A 67 -23.71 -16.10 -10.31
C ARG A 67 -22.41 -16.34 -11.10
N LEU A 68 -21.64 -17.37 -10.73
CA LEU A 68 -20.37 -17.67 -11.40
C LEU A 68 -20.49 -17.99 -12.89
N PRO A 69 -21.45 -18.79 -13.38
CA PRO A 69 -21.52 -19.13 -14.80
C PRO A 69 -21.66 -17.92 -15.72
N ALA A 70 -22.51 -16.96 -15.34
CA ALA A 70 -22.70 -15.73 -16.11
C ALA A 70 -21.40 -14.89 -16.11
N ALA A 71 -20.79 -14.66 -14.95
CA ALA A 71 -19.56 -13.91 -14.83
C ALA A 71 -18.39 -14.58 -15.59
N VAL A 72 -18.26 -15.91 -15.55
CA VAL A 72 -17.28 -16.68 -16.33
C VAL A 72 -17.52 -16.50 -17.82
N ARG A 73 -18.77 -16.54 -18.29
CA ARG A 73 -19.09 -16.34 -19.71
C ARG A 73 -18.69 -14.95 -20.17
N THR A 74 -19.02 -13.90 -19.42
CA THR A 74 -18.66 -12.51 -19.73
C THR A 74 -17.15 -12.35 -19.84
N LEU A 75 -16.41 -12.78 -18.81
CA LEU A 75 -14.94 -12.68 -18.80
C LEU A 75 -14.32 -13.51 -19.93
N ARG A 76 -14.81 -14.73 -20.19
CA ARG A 76 -14.32 -15.56 -21.29
C ARG A 76 -14.53 -14.92 -22.66
N THR A 77 -15.69 -14.28 -22.87
CA THR A 77 -15.96 -13.53 -24.11
C THR A 77 -14.96 -12.38 -24.28
N LEU A 78 -14.70 -11.63 -23.21
CA LEU A 78 -13.68 -10.57 -23.21
C LEU A 78 -12.29 -11.13 -23.55
N LEU A 79 -11.86 -12.19 -22.85
CA LEU A 79 -10.55 -12.81 -23.08
C LEU A 79 -10.38 -13.32 -24.52
N LYS A 80 -11.45 -13.93 -25.09
CA LYS A 80 -11.46 -14.41 -26.47
C LYS A 80 -11.36 -13.28 -27.48
N ARG A 81 -12.17 -12.23 -27.30
CA ARG A 81 -12.27 -11.11 -28.23
C ARG A 81 -10.96 -10.33 -28.28
N GLU A 82 -10.38 -10.07 -27.11
CA GLU A 82 -9.26 -9.15 -26.95
C GLU A 82 -7.89 -9.84 -27.08
N GLY A 83 -7.78 -11.13 -26.79
CA GLY A 83 -6.55 -11.89 -26.93
C GLY A 83 -5.39 -11.38 -26.09
N PHE A 84 -5.61 -11.12 -24.80
CA PHE A 84 -4.59 -10.64 -23.86
C PHE A 84 -3.38 -11.58 -23.76
N ASP A 85 -2.20 -11.01 -23.68
CA ASP A 85 -0.96 -11.74 -23.43
C ASP A 85 -0.80 -12.04 -21.93
N ILE A 86 -1.14 -11.07 -21.08
CA ILE A 86 -1.09 -11.15 -19.60
C ILE A 86 -2.47 -10.86 -19.04
N VAL A 87 -2.87 -11.64 -18.02
CA VAL A 87 -3.94 -11.28 -17.09
C VAL A 87 -3.35 -11.18 -15.70
N HIS A 88 -3.38 -9.99 -15.13
CA HIS A 88 -2.86 -9.71 -13.80
C HIS A 88 -4.00 -9.64 -12.79
N VAL A 89 -4.07 -10.63 -11.92
CA VAL A 89 -5.11 -10.79 -10.90
C VAL A 89 -4.62 -10.26 -9.55
N ASN A 90 -5.51 -9.64 -8.79
CA ASN A 90 -5.17 -8.91 -7.57
C ASN A 90 -5.82 -9.45 -6.30
N GLY A 91 -6.59 -10.53 -6.40
CA GLY A 91 -7.24 -11.15 -5.24
C GLY A 91 -7.73 -12.56 -5.52
N SER A 92 -8.34 -13.19 -4.52
CA SER A 92 -8.80 -14.59 -4.64
C SER A 92 -10.05 -14.74 -5.51
N ALA A 93 -10.93 -13.73 -5.54
CA ALA A 93 -12.19 -13.81 -6.28
C ALA A 93 -11.97 -13.65 -7.78
N ASP A 94 -11.23 -12.62 -8.19
CA ASP A 94 -10.86 -12.38 -9.58
C ASP A 94 -9.95 -13.48 -10.11
N HIS A 95 -8.98 -13.95 -9.32
CA HIS A 95 -8.12 -15.07 -9.67
C HIS A 95 -8.93 -16.36 -9.94
N ARG A 96 -9.91 -16.69 -9.08
CA ARG A 96 -10.83 -17.81 -9.31
C ARG A 96 -11.57 -17.68 -10.63
N LEU A 97 -12.12 -16.49 -10.90
CA LEU A 97 -12.91 -16.25 -12.11
C LEU A 97 -12.04 -16.35 -13.36
N VAL A 98 -10.85 -15.75 -13.36
CA VAL A 98 -9.86 -15.83 -14.46
C VAL A 98 -9.45 -17.29 -14.71
N SER A 99 -9.20 -18.07 -13.64
CA SER A 99 -8.89 -19.49 -13.78
C SER A 99 -9.98 -20.27 -14.50
N LEU A 100 -11.25 -20.07 -14.12
CA LEU A 100 -12.40 -20.74 -14.75
C LEU A 100 -12.65 -20.25 -16.18
N ALA A 101 -12.50 -18.94 -16.43
CA ALA A 101 -12.72 -18.36 -17.75
C ALA A 101 -11.65 -18.83 -18.77
N SER A 102 -10.45 -19.12 -18.30
CA SER A 102 -9.31 -19.51 -19.15
C SER A 102 -9.28 -21.00 -19.50
N LEU A 103 -10.05 -21.87 -18.81
CA LEU A 103 -9.95 -23.33 -18.95
C LEU A 103 -10.06 -23.83 -20.40
N PHE A 104 -10.97 -23.28 -21.20
CA PHE A 104 -11.27 -23.75 -22.54
C PHE A 104 -10.88 -22.76 -23.66
N LEU A 105 -9.94 -21.84 -23.35
CA LEU A 105 -9.41 -20.95 -24.36
C LEU A 105 -8.35 -21.68 -25.18
N LYS A 106 -8.40 -21.51 -26.52
CA LYS A 106 -7.36 -22.01 -27.43
C LYS A 106 -6.02 -21.29 -27.17
N ARG A 107 -6.07 -19.95 -27.06
CA ARG A 107 -4.94 -19.10 -26.65
C ARG A 107 -5.19 -18.65 -25.20
N LYS A 108 -4.42 -19.19 -24.28
CA LYS A 108 -4.52 -18.83 -22.85
C LYS A 108 -3.56 -17.68 -22.55
N PRO A 109 -4.03 -16.61 -21.85
CA PRO A 109 -3.13 -15.58 -21.36
C PRO A 109 -2.20 -16.15 -20.27
N ARG A 110 -1.04 -15.54 -20.09
CA ARG A 110 -0.22 -15.78 -18.91
C ARG A 110 -0.85 -15.09 -17.70
N VAL A 111 -0.97 -15.82 -16.60
CA VAL A 111 -1.58 -15.30 -15.37
C VAL A 111 -0.48 -14.89 -14.40
N VAL A 112 -0.49 -13.61 -14.03
CA VAL A 112 0.33 -13.03 -12.97
C VAL A 112 -0.59 -12.71 -11.80
N PHE A 113 -0.19 -13.08 -10.58
CA PHE A 113 -0.97 -12.83 -9.37
C PHE A 113 -0.19 -11.96 -8.40
N THR A 114 -0.73 -10.82 -7.97
CA THR A 114 -0.16 -10.05 -6.86
C THR A 114 -0.82 -10.40 -5.54
N LYS A 115 0.00 -10.82 -4.58
CA LYS A 115 -0.39 -11.06 -3.20
C LYS A 115 -0.18 -9.79 -2.38
N HIS A 116 -1.29 -9.13 -2.03
CA HIS A 116 -1.29 -7.81 -1.37
C HIS A 116 -1.29 -7.84 0.15
N ASN A 117 -1.64 -8.95 0.76
CA ASN A 117 -1.81 -9.06 2.22
C ASN A 117 -1.09 -10.29 2.76
N ASN A 118 -0.92 -10.34 4.07
CA ASN A 118 -0.28 -11.43 4.82
C ASN A 118 -1.27 -12.51 5.30
N ILE A 119 -2.49 -12.55 4.75
CA ILE A 119 -3.45 -13.62 5.09
C ILE A 119 -2.93 -14.95 4.51
N PRO A 120 -2.81 -16.02 5.34
CA PRO A 120 -2.30 -17.30 4.89
C PRO A 120 -3.09 -17.90 3.72
N ILE A 121 -2.38 -18.58 2.82
CA ILE A 121 -2.95 -19.23 1.64
C ILE A 121 -2.93 -20.75 1.88
N SER A 122 -4.02 -21.30 2.39
CA SER A 122 -4.09 -22.71 2.75
C SER A 122 -5.22 -23.51 2.07
N SER A 123 -6.06 -22.85 1.26
CA SER A 123 -7.26 -23.47 0.70
C SER A 123 -6.98 -24.43 -0.47
N PHE A 124 -7.80 -25.48 -0.61
CA PHE A 124 -7.78 -26.38 -1.79
C PHE A 124 -7.91 -25.62 -3.11
N SER A 125 -8.77 -24.59 -3.12
CA SER A 125 -8.95 -23.73 -4.30
C SER A 125 -7.67 -22.96 -4.67
N ALA A 126 -6.77 -22.69 -3.73
CA ALA A 126 -5.47 -22.08 -4.01
C ALA A 126 -4.56 -23.04 -4.80
N ARG A 127 -4.60 -24.35 -4.49
CA ARG A 127 -3.84 -25.38 -5.27
C ARG A 127 -4.28 -25.43 -6.73
N ILE A 128 -5.58 -25.27 -6.98
CA ILE A 128 -6.12 -25.24 -8.36
C ILE A 128 -5.66 -23.97 -9.08
N ARG A 129 -5.77 -22.82 -8.43
CA ARG A 129 -5.33 -21.54 -9.01
C ARG A 129 -3.82 -21.49 -9.26
N ALA A 130 -3.03 -22.06 -8.38
CA ALA A 130 -1.57 -22.14 -8.55
C ALA A 130 -1.17 -22.84 -9.85
N ARG A 131 -1.92 -23.87 -10.30
CA ARG A 131 -1.63 -24.59 -11.55
C ARG A 131 -1.80 -23.74 -12.83
N VAL A 132 -2.56 -22.67 -12.75
CA VAL A 132 -2.76 -21.76 -13.89
C VAL A 132 -2.01 -20.44 -13.72
N THR A 133 -1.33 -20.26 -12.61
CA THR A 133 -0.52 -19.09 -12.30
C THR A 133 0.90 -19.28 -12.80
N HIS A 134 1.41 -18.34 -13.55
CA HIS A 134 2.75 -18.39 -14.12
C HIS A 134 3.76 -17.65 -13.25
N HIS A 135 3.34 -16.55 -12.62
CA HIS A 135 4.18 -15.78 -11.75
C HIS A 135 3.38 -15.16 -10.59
N VAL A 136 3.96 -15.14 -9.41
CA VAL A 136 3.39 -14.43 -8.24
C VAL A 136 4.28 -13.24 -7.89
N ILE A 137 3.69 -12.07 -7.83
CA ILE A 137 4.30 -10.87 -7.28
C ILE A 137 3.92 -10.79 -5.80
N ALA A 138 4.93 -10.76 -4.93
CA ALA A 138 4.77 -10.45 -3.52
C ALA A 138 5.12 -8.96 -3.29
N VAL A 139 4.31 -8.26 -2.50
CA VAL A 139 4.51 -6.82 -2.27
C VAL A 139 5.65 -6.51 -1.30
N CYS A 140 6.20 -7.51 -0.63
CA CYS A 140 7.36 -7.44 0.26
C CYS A 140 7.99 -8.81 0.46
N LYS A 141 9.19 -8.88 1.05
CA LYS A 141 9.91 -10.13 1.32
C LYS A 141 9.20 -11.05 2.30
N HIS A 142 8.56 -10.46 3.32
CA HIS A 142 7.72 -11.22 4.25
C HIS A 142 6.64 -12.01 3.49
N VAL A 143 5.89 -11.35 2.61
CA VAL A 143 4.85 -12.00 1.78
C VAL A 143 5.45 -12.97 0.77
N GLU A 144 6.63 -12.70 0.20
CA GLU A 144 7.34 -13.64 -0.67
C GLU A 144 7.62 -14.97 0.05
N ASN A 145 8.11 -14.89 1.29
CA ASN A 145 8.39 -16.06 2.10
C ASN A 145 7.11 -16.88 2.42
N GLU A 146 6.01 -16.19 2.70
CA GLU A 146 4.70 -16.85 2.90
C GLU A 146 4.18 -17.50 1.62
N VAL A 147 4.31 -16.84 0.48
CA VAL A 147 3.92 -17.38 -0.83
C VAL A 147 4.73 -18.63 -1.16
N LYS A 148 6.04 -18.61 -0.93
CA LYS A 148 6.93 -19.78 -1.16
C LYS A 148 6.56 -21.00 -0.31
N ARG A 149 6.00 -20.77 0.89
CA ARG A 149 5.50 -21.85 1.78
C ARG A 149 4.07 -22.29 1.47
N SER A 150 3.40 -21.66 0.51
CA SER A 150 2.02 -21.91 0.11
C SER A 150 1.95 -22.78 -1.16
N PRO A 151 0.75 -23.19 -1.62
CA PRO A 151 0.58 -23.86 -2.91
C PRO A 151 1.17 -23.11 -4.11
N TYR A 152 1.40 -21.81 -4.01
CA TYR A 152 2.04 -21.01 -5.07
C TYR A 152 3.57 -21.07 -5.06
N GLY A 153 4.18 -21.78 -4.11
CA GLY A 153 5.64 -21.96 -4.08
C GLY A 153 6.21 -22.70 -5.29
N ALA A 154 5.36 -23.43 -6.03
CA ALA A 154 5.72 -24.05 -7.31
C ALA A 154 5.75 -23.07 -8.50
N CYS A 155 5.22 -21.85 -8.33
CA CYS A 155 5.25 -20.80 -9.34
C CYS A 155 6.57 -20.01 -9.23
N SER A 156 6.92 -19.25 -10.30
CA SER A 156 7.90 -18.18 -10.15
C SER A 156 7.39 -17.13 -9.17
N VAL A 157 8.21 -16.69 -8.23
CA VAL A 157 7.85 -15.69 -7.21
C VAL A 157 8.89 -14.58 -7.18
N SER A 158 8.46 -13.34 -7.21
CA SER A 158 9.33 -12.16 -7.08
C SER A 158 8.74 -11.14 -6.15
N THR A 159 9.58 -10.47 -5.36
CA THR A 159 9.16 -9.28 -4.63
C THR A 159 9.19 -8.07 -5.57
N VAL A 160 8.06 -7.36 -5.65
CA VAL A 160 7.98 -6.04 -6.28
C VAL A 160 7.34 -5.09 -5.28
N PHE A 161 8.11 -4.15 -4.80
CA PHE A 161 7.62 -3.14 -3.86
C PHE A 161 6.62 -2.20 -4.53
N ASN A 162 5.49 -1.94 -3.86
CA ASN A 162 4.48 -1.00 -4.34
C ASN A 162 5.07 0.41 -4.47
N GLY A 163 4.76 1.08 -5.57
CA GLY A 163 5.27 2.42 -5.85
C GLY A 163 4.48 3.52 -5.15
N VAL A 164 5.19 4.54 -4.67
CA VAL A 164 4.64 5.84 -4.27
C VAL A 164 5.07 6.90 -5.31
N ASP A 165 4.18 7.83 -5.61
CA ASP A 165 4.51 8.96 -6.47
C ASP A 165 5.37 9.96 -5.70
N THR A 166 6.68 9.86 -5.85
CA THR A 166 7.63 10.71 -5.15
C THR A 166 7.75 12.12 -5.73
N ALA A 167 7.14 12.42 -6.87
CA ALA A 167 6.99 13.78 -7.37
C ALA A 167 5.80 14.47 -6.72
N HIS A 168 4.68 13.75 -6.58
CA HIS A 168 3.49 14.22 -5.87
C HIS A 168 3.75 14.34 -4.36
N PHE A 169 4.29 13.29 -3.74
CA PHE A 169 4.74 13.29 -2.34
C PHE A 169 6.17 13.82 -2.26
N SER A 170 6.33 15.12 -2.25
CA SER A 170 7.61 15.81 -2.08
C SER A 170 7.57 16.73 -0.87
N PRO A 171 8.69 16.94 -0.18
CA PRO A 171 8.76 17.90 0.93
C PRO A 171 8.28 19.28 0.48
N TYR A 172 7.54 19.94 1.34
CA TYR A 172 7.18 21.33 1.14
C TYR A 172 8.28 22.26 1.66
N ASP A 173 8.25 23.51 1.22
CA ASP A 173 9.09 24.54 1.81
C ASP A 173 8.80 24.70 3.31
N PRO A 174 9.82 24.98 4.14
CA PRO A 174 9.63 25.11 5.59
C PRO A 174 8.54 26.10 6.00
N ALA A 175 8.37 27.21 5.26
CA ALA A 175 7.32 28.20 5.52
C ALA A 175 5.91 27.64 5.25
N ASP A 176 5.74 26.85 4.20
CA ASP A 176 4.47 26.18 3.87
C ASP A 176 4.15 25.12 4.91
N ALA A 177 5.14 24.28 5.28
CA ALA A 177 4.97 23.28 6.33
C ALA A 177 4.56 23.92 7.67
N ALA A 178 5.17 25.05 8.04
CA ALA A 178 4.79 25.80 9.24
C ALA A 178 3.35 26.33 9.18
N ARG A 179 2.90 26.86 8.03
CA ARG A 179 1.51 27.30 7.84
C ARG A 179 0.52 26.15 7.96
N HIS A 180 0.81 24.98 7.37
CA HIS A 180 -0.04 23.79 7.50
C HIS A 180 -0.08 23.28 8.93
N ARG A 181 1.05 23.30 9.64
CA ARG A 181 1.15 22.95 11.05
C ARG A 181 0.24 23.85 11.91
N GLU A 182 0.30 25.16 11.71
CA GLU A 182 -0.56 26.11 12.42
C GLU A 182 -2.04 25.92 12.08
N ALA A 183 -2.37 25.78 10.79
CA ALA A 183 -3.75 25.63 10.33
C ALA A 183 -4.43 24.33 10.82
N LEU A 184 -3.68 23.21 10.88
CA LEU A 184 -4.22 21.92 11.24
C LEU A 184 -4.19 21.63 12.75
N LEU A 185 -3.21 22.15 13.47
CA LEU A 185 -2.90 21.76 14.84
C LEU A 185 -2.92 22.93 15.83
N GLY A 186 -2.80 24.16 15.32
CA GLY A 186 -2.85 25.38 16.12
C GLY A 186 -1.84 25.42 17.26
N PRO A 187 -2.16 26.13 18.37
CA PRO A 187 -1.27 26.31 19.51
C PRO A 187 -0.81 25.01 20.18
N ALA A 188 -1.58 23.93 20.04
CA ALA A 188 -1.22 22.62 20.60
C ALA A 188 0.09 22.04 20.02
N ALA A 189 0.50 22.52 18.86
CA ALA A 189 1.71 22.10 18.17
C ALA A 189 2.96 22.94 18.50
N HIS A 190 2.81 24.11 19.16
CA HIS A 190 3.91 25.03 19.36
C HIS A 190 4.99 24.45 20.28
N GLY A 191 6.25 24.48 19.82
CA GLY A 191 7.40 24.01 20.59
C GLY A 191 7.46 22.51 20.84
N ARG A 192 6.55 21.72 20.24
CA ARG A 192 6.46 20.26 20.43
C ARG A 192 6.92 19.49 19.22
N ILE A 193 7.40 18.27 19.44
CA ILE A 193 7.64 17.28 18.41
C ILE A 193 6.30 16.66 18.00
N LEU A 194 5.94 16.79 16.74
CA LEU A 194 4.69 16.26 16.21
C LEU A 194 4.87 14.84 15.68
N LEU A 195 4.22 13.90 16.36
CA LEU A 195 4.13 12.51 15.95
C LEU A 195 2.84 12.31 15.17
N GLY A 196 2.91 11.97 13.89
CA GLY A 196 1.72 11.91 13.06
C GLY A 196 1.53 10.62 12.26
N SER A 197 0.27 10.27 11.98
CA SER A 197 -0.06 9.12 11.14
C SER A 197 -1.24 9.39 10.22
N ASN A 198 -1.06 9.10 8.93
CA ASN A 198 -2.12 9.02 7.91
C ASN A 198 -2.50 7.57 7.58
N ALA A 199 -2.11 6.61 8.41
CA ALA A 199 -2.42 5.19 8.20
C ALA A 199 -3.86 4.81 8.60
N GLY A 200 -4.64 5.76 9.12
CA GLY A 200 -6.00 5.58 9.61
C GLY A 200 -6.07 5.22 11.09
N THR A 201 -7.28 5.20 11.63
CA THR A 201 -7.58 5.11 13.07
C THR A 201 -8.15 3.75 13.50
N ALA A 202 -8.26 2.78 12.58
CA ALA A 202 -8.78 1.43 12.90
C ALA A 202 -7.97 0.79 14.04
N SER A 203 -8.61 -0.01 14.88
CA SER A 203 -8.01 -0.58 16.10
C SER A 203 -6.72 -1.37 15.84
N TYR A 204 -6.67 -2.12 14.72
CA TYR A 204 -5.48 -2.90 14.35
C TYR A 204 -4.29 -2.03 13.90
N LYS A 205 -4.48 -0.72 13.71
CA LYS A 205 -3.40 0.26 13.47
C LYS A 205 -2.63 0.60 14.73
N SER A 206 -3.16 0.22 15.88
CA SER A 206 -2.51 0.28 17.22
C SER A 206 -1.90 1.66 17.56
N TRP A 207 -2.49 2.73 17.03
CA TRP A 207 -2.01 4.08 17.26
C TRP A 207 -2.10 4.50 18.75
N LEU A 208 -3.03 3.89 19.52
CA LEU A 208 -3.14 4.08 20.94
C LEU A 208 -1.92 3.59 21.73
N ASP A 209 -1.10 2.69 21.18
CA ASP A 209 0.16 2.29 21.81
C ASP A 209 1.14 3.45 21.91
N LEU A 210 1.13 4.37 20.92
CA LEU A 210 1.91 5.60 21.00
C LEU A 210 1.36 6.55 22.08
N VAL A 211 0.04 6.64 22.20
CA VAL A 211 -0.60 7.45 23.27
C VAL A 211 -0.22 6.90 24.65
N ARG A 212 -0.31 5.59 24.84
CA ARG A 212 0.12 4.91 26.07
C ARG A 212 1.60 5.17 26.36
N ALA A 213 2.44 5.13 25.30
CA ALA A 213 3.87 5.40 25.45
C ALA A 213 4.15 6.82 25.94
N VAL A 214 3.45 7.83 25.38
CA VAL A 214 3.58 9.21 25.87
C VAL A 214 3.08 9.36 27.30
N ALA A 215 1.99 8.67 27.67
CA ALA A 215 1.45 8.68 29.03
C ALA A 215 2.39 8.01 30.06
N LEU A 216 3.32 7.16 29.65
CA LEU A 216 4.35 6.55 30.50
C LEU A 216 5.55 7.46 30.76
N LEU A 217 5.71 8.55 30.03
CA LEU A 217 6.84 9.47 30.17
C LEU A 217 6.66 10.38 31.39
N PRO A 218 7.78 10.87 31.99
CA PRO A 218 7.71 11.98 32.92
C PRO A 218 6.98 13.19 32.31
N PRO A 219 6.16 13.93 33.10
CA PRO A 219 5.33 15.03 32.58
C PRO A 219 6.09 16.01 31.70
N GLU A 220 7.31 16.43 32.11
CA GLU A 220 8.16 17.36 31.40
C GLU A 220 8.68 16.81 30.05
N VAL A 221 8.81 15.49 29.92
CA VAL A 221 9.18 14.81 28.65
C VAL A 221 7.93 14.64 27.79
N ALA A 222 6.81 14.24 28.38
CA ALA A 222 5.53 14.08 27.69
C ALA A 222 5.05 15.41 27.07
N ASP A 223 5.32 16.56 27.72
CA ASP A 223 4.99 17.90 27.24
C ASP A 223 5.73 18.28 25.95
N ARG A 224 6.80 17.57 25.62
CA ARG A 224 7.54 17.75 24.38
C ARG A 224 6.82 17.16 23.15
N PHE A 225 5.76 16.37 23.33
CA PHE A 225 5.09 15.68 22.24
C PHE A 225 3.65 16.13 22.04
N HIS A 226 3.22 16.10 20.77
CA HIS A 226 1.82 16.14 20.39
C HIS A 226 1.57 15.11 19.29
N ILE A 227 0.42 14.42 19.36
CA ILE A 227 0.06 13.35 18.43
C ILE A 227 -1.02 13.86 17.48
N ALA A 228 -0.82 13.66 16.18
CA ALA A 228 -1.77 14.06 15.15
C ALA A 228 -2.23 12.83 14.34
N MET A 229 -3.54 12.69 14.15
CA MET A 229 -4.14 11.54 13.45
C MET A 229 -5.01 11.99 12.30
N ALA A 230 -4.73 11.48 11.09
CA ALA A 230 -5.63 11.56 9.95
C ALA A 230 -6.34 10.22 9.72
N GLY A 231 -7.64 10.26 9.46
CA GLY A 231 -8.45 9.07 9.21
C GLY A 231 -9.88 9.19 9.73
N GLU A 232 -10.56 8.08 9.85
CA GLU A 232 -11.91 7.97 10.39
C GLU A 232 -12.01 8.52 11.82
N LYS A 233 -13.21 8.95 12.22
CA LYS A 233 -13.46 9.39 13.60
C LYS A 233 -13.08 8.29 14.58
N PHE A 234 -12.52 8.70 15.73
CA PHE A 234 -12.23 7.78 16.82
C PHE A 234 -13.51 7.07 17.29
N SER A 235 -13.43 5.78 17.49
CA SER A 235 -14.52 5.02 18.08
C SER A 235 -14.73 5.46 19.53
N ARG A 236 -15.92 5.16 20.10
CA ARG A 236 -16.22 5.47 21.48
C ARG A 236 -15.20 4.86 22.46
N SER A 237 -14.78 3.62 22.21
CA SER A 237 -13.76 2.96 23.04
C SER A 237 -12.41 3.66 22.99
N GLN A 238 -11.99 4.15 21.82
CA GLN A 238 -10.76 4.92 21.68
C GLN A 238 -10.83 6.27 22.39
N GLN A 239 -11.97 6.96 22.32
CA GLN A 239 -12.19 8.21 23.06
C GLN A 239 -12.14 8.00 24.58
N THR A 240 -12.86 6.98 25.09
CA THR A 240 -12.83 6.62 26.51
C THR A 240 -11.42 6.30 26.99
N GLU A 241 -10.62 5.63 26.18
CA GLU A 241 -9.23 5.32 26.53
C GLU A 241 -8.35 6.59 26.55
N LEU A 242 -8.51 7.51 25.60
CA LEU A 242 -7.81 8.80 25.61
C LEU A 242 -8.13 9.61 26.89
N GLU A 243 -9.40 9.62 27.30
CA GLU A 243 -9.86 10.28 28.52
C GLU A 243 -9.27 9.61 29.76
N ALA A 244 -9.31 8.29 29.83
CA ALA A 244 -8.75 7.52 30.96
C ALA A 244 -7.23 7.72 31.14
N LEU A 245 -6.51 7.92 30.02
CA LEU A 245 -5.07 8.22 30.02
C LEU A 245 -4.76 9.69 30.28
N GLY A 246 -5.76 10.59 30.34
CA GLY A 246 -5.54 12.03 30.43
C GLY A 246 -4.89 12.65 29.19
N MET A 247 -5.00 11.99 28.04
CA MET A 247 -4.25 12.34 26.83
C MET A 247 -5.06 13.11 25.78
N THR A 248 -6.34 13.43 26.07
CA THR A 248 -7.24 14.09 25.12
C THR A 248 -6.67 15.42 24.58
N ALA A 249 -6.06 16.25 25.41
CA ALA A 249 -5.45 17.52 25.01
C ALA A 249 -4.16 17.37 24.19
N ARG A 250 -3.58 16.17 24.12
CA ARG A 250 -2.32 15.91 23.40
C ARG A 250 -2.52 15.17 22.08
N VAL A 251 -3.78 14.88 21.71
CA VAL A 251 -4.11 14.17 20.47
C VAL A 251 -5.07 15.01 19.65
N THR A 252 -4.67 15.38 18.43
CA THR A 252 -5.53 16.05 17.46
C THR A 252 -5.96 15.08 16.37
N HIS A 253 -7.26 15.00 16.13
CA HIS A 253 -7.83 14.29 14.99
C HIS A 253 -8.20 15.27 13.89
N VAL A 254 -7.53 15.19 12.74
CA VAL A 254 -7.74 16.12 11.62
C VAL A 254 -8.78 15.63 10.61
N GLY A 255 -9.40 14.46 10.85
CA GLY A 255 -10.40 13.88 9.96
C GLY A 255 -9.81 13.07 8.79
N SER A 256 -10.72 12.59 7.93
CA SER A 256 -10.34 11.90 6.70
C SER A 256 -9.98 12.93 5.62
N LEU A 257 -8.75 12.86 5.13
CA LEU A 257 -8.21 13.79 4.15
C LEU A 257 -8.19 13.16 2.75
N ARG A 258 -8.61 13.89 1.73
CA ARG A 258 -8.46 13.48 0.33
C ARG A 258 -7.00 13.56 -0.14
N ASP A 259 -6.31 14.60 0.32
CA ASP A 259 -4.87 14.79 0.12
C ASP A 259 -4.20 14.91 1.49
N VAL A 260 -3.27 14.03 1.76
CA VAL A 260 -2.61 13.95 3.07
C VAL A 260 -1.31 14.77 3.14
N ARG A 261 -0.91 15.41 2.02
CA ARG A 261 0.40 16.09 1.93
C ARG A 261 0.54 17.23 2.92
N ASP A 262 -0.49 18.06 3.08
CA ASP A 262 -0.49 19.17 4.04
C ASP A 262 -0.30 18.66 5.47
N PHE A 263 -1.02 17.60 5.82
CA PHE A 263 -0.88 16.91 7.09
C PHE A 263 0.53 16.32 7.29
N VAL A 264 1.04 15.60 6.29
CA VAL A 264 2.38 15.00 6.36
C VAL A 264 3.45 16.08 6.41
N SER A 265 3.25 17.22 5.75
CA SER A 265 4.19 18.35 5.85
C SER A 265 4.31 18.89 7.28
N ALA A 266 3.19 18.92 8.01
CA ALA A 266 3.05 19.50 9.33
C ALA A 266 3.71 18.69 10.46
N ILE A 267 3.90 17.37 10.30
CA ILE A 267 4.46 16.49 11.32
C ILE A 267 5.99 16.45 11.27
N ASP A 268 6.63 16.05 12.37
CA ASP A 268 8.09 15.87 12.46
C ASP A 268 8.50 14.41 12.27
N VAL A 269 7.75 13.47 12.87
CA VAL A 269 7.99 12.05 12.82
C VAL A 269 6.69 11.33 12.45
N GLY A 270 6.75 10.49 11.44
CA GLY A 270 5.64 9.60 11.07
C GLY A 270 5.57 8.35 11.93
N PHE A 271 4.41 7.69 11.99
CA PHE A 271 4.34 6.37 12.59
C PHE A 271 3.29 5.46 11.94
N VAL A 272 3.58 4.14 11.94
CA VAL A 272 2.66 3.06 11.52
C VAL A 272 2.89 1.87 12.45
N LEU A 273 2.01 1.67 13.41
CA LEU A 273 2.15 0.68 14.49
C LEU A 273 1.24 -0.53 14.35
N SER A 274 0.82 -0.83 13.11
CA SER A 274 -0.12 -1.92 12.83
C SER A 274 0.33 -3.26 13.43
N THR A 275 -0.63 -3.99 14.01
CA THR A 275 -0.42 -5.32 14.61
C THR A 275 -1.14 -6.44 13.87
N ARG A 276 -1.99 -6.10 12.90
CA ARG A 276 -2.74 -7.04 12.03
C ARG A 276 -3.01 -6.41 10.67
N VAL A 277 -3.20 -7.26 9.65
CA VAL A 277 -3.67 -6.87 8.30
C VAL A 277 -2.86 -5.73 7.68
N GLU A 278 -1.55 -5.83 7.76
CA GLU A 278 -0.63 -4.86 7.16
C GLU A 278 0.47 -5.60 6.39
N THR A 279 0.98 -4.97 5.34
CA THR A 279 2.15 -5.47 4.62
C THR A 279 3.25 -4.42 4.53
N ILE A 280 3.05 -3.40 3.71
CA ILE A 280 4.11 -2.42 3.44
C ILE A 280 3.74 -1.00 3.86
N SER A 281 2.49 -0.72 4.09
CA SER A 281 1.87 0.60 4.32
C SER A 281 2.23 1.68 3.29
N PHE A 282 1.26 2.09 2.48
CA PHE A 282 1.44 3.26 1.62
C PHE A 282 1.68 4.52 2.44
N ALA A 283 0.99 4.68 3.58
CA ALA A 283 1.17 5.82 4.48
C ALA A 283 2.63 5.95 4.95
N CYS A 284 3.29 4.84 5.33
CA CYS A 284 4.71 4.86 5.67
C CYS A 284 5.56 5.43 4.52
N ARG A 285 5.35 4.93 3.30
CA ARG A 285 6.13 5.35 2.12
C ARG A 285 5.82 6.78 1.68
N GLU A 286 4.59 7.24 1.86
CA GLU A 286 4.19 8.63 1.61
C GLU A 286 4.88 9.58 2.59
N MET A 287 4.90 9.26 3.89
CA MET A 287 5.63 10.03 4.90
C MET A 287 7.14 10.05 4.60
N MET A 288 7.75 8.89 4.29
CA MET A 288 9.16 8.82 3.88
C MET A 288 9.44 9.64 2.63
N ALA A 289 8.54 9.58 1.63
CA ALA A 289 8.66 10.37 0.40
C ALA A 289 8.64 11.86 0.66
N MET A 290 7.91 12.31 1.66
CA MET A 290 7.89 13.72 2.12
C MET A 290 9.01 14.06 3.12
N GLY A 291 10.03 13.19 3.25
CA GLY A 291 11.19 13.45 4.07
C GLY A 291 10.93 13.34 5.58
N LYS A 292 9.95 12.51 5.99
CA LYS A 292 9.71 12.25 7.41
C LYS A 292 10.32 10.92 7.82
N PRO A 293 11.14 10.85 8.89
CA PRO A 293 11.50 9.58 9.50
C PRO A 293 10.25 8.92 10.10
N VAL A 294 10.19 7.58 10.06
CA VAL A 294 8.96 6.87 10.45
C VAL A 294 9.25 5.80 11.51
N ILE A 295 8.42 5.77 12.56
CA ILE A 295 8.40 4.68 13.54
C ILE A 295 7.44 3.60 13.02
N VAL A 296 7.90 2.37 12.87
CA VAL A 296 7.05 1.24 12.46
C VAL A 296 7.11 0.11 13.49
N SER A 297 6.02 -0.64 13.62
CA SER A 297 6.05 -1.90 14.37
C SER A 297 6.82 -2.98 13.62
N ASP A 298 7.46 -3.90 14.35
CA ASP A 298 8.05 -5.14 13.81
C ASP A 298 6.94 -6.12 13.45
N TYR A 299 6.13 -5.77 12.46
CA TYR A 299 5.01 -6.56 12.00
C TYR A 299 5.02 -6.72 10.47
N ALA A 300 4.94 -7.96 10.02
CA ALA A 300 4.89 -8.34 8.60
C ALA A 300 6.00 -7.68 7.77
N GLY A 301 5.66 -6.93 6.73
CA GLY A 301 6.61 -6.23 5.87
C GLY A 301 6.90 -4.78 6.27
N LEU A 302 6.35 -4.27 7.38
CA LEU A 302 6.60 -2.88 7.81
C LEU A 302 8.09 -2.59 8.04
N PRO A 303 8.88 -3.47 8.70
CA PRO A 303 10.32 -3.24 8.90
C PRO A 303 11.10 -3.10 7.60
N GLU A 304 10.64 -3.69 6.50
CA GLU A 304 11.32 -3.60 5.20
C GLU A 304 11.35 -2.18 4.62
N ASN A 305 10.49 -1.27 5.11
CA ASN A 305 10.54 0.14 4.73
C ASN A 305 11.68 0.89 5.40
N ILE A 306 12.14 0.45 6.58
CA ILE A 306 13.00 1.21 7.48
C ILE A 306 14.41 0.62 7.53
N THR A 307 15.40 1.50 7.57
CA THR A 307 16.77 1.20 8.00
C THR A 307 16.92 1.79 9.40
N PRO A 308 16.84 0.95 10.47
CA PRO A 308 16.77 1.46 11.83
C PRO A 308 17.92 2.42 12.17
N GLY A 309 17.57 3.57 12.77
CA GLY A 309 18.53 4.62 13.13
C GLY A 309 18.99 5.51 11.98
N VAL A 310 18.65 5.19 10.73
CA VAL A 310 19.04 5.95 9.53
C VAL A 310 17.87 6.75 8.94
N ASP A 311 16.72 6.10 8.74
CA ASP A 311 15.54 6.72 8.12
C ASP A 311 14.25 6.52 8.94
N GLY A 312 14.38 5.96 10.15
CA GLY A 312 13.29 5.71 11.08
C GLY A 312 13.66 4.66 12.11
N TRP A 313 12.65 4.08 12.75
CA TRP A 313 12.82 3.10 13.83
C TRP A 313 11.85 1.94 13.67
N VAL A 314 12.28 0.77 14.15
CA VAL A 314 11.44 -0.43 14.26
C VAL A 314 11.27 -0.74 15.74
N VAL A 315 10.02 -0.90 16.19
CA VAL A 315 9.67 -1.17 17.59
C VAL A 315 8.85 -2.46 17.69
N PRO A 316 8.90 -3.18 18.81
CA PRO A 316 8.05 -4.34 19.03
C PRO A 316 6.56 -3.98 18.86
N PRO A 317 5.73 -4.85 18.26
CA PRO A 317 4.29 -4.64 18.18
C PRO A 317 3.68 -4.68 19.59
N ALA A 318 2.66 -3.87 19.84
CA ALA A 318 2.00 -3.72 21.15
C ALA A 318 2.99 -3.43 22.30
N GLY A 319 4.04 -2.65 22.03
CA GLY A 319 5.13 -2.38 22.99
C GLY A 319 5.22 -0.92 23.42
N PRO A 320 4.25 -0.38 24.21
CA PRO A 320 4.29 1.03 24.62
C PRO A 320 5.53 1.39 25.45
N GLN A 321 6.13 0.45 26.19
CA GLN A 321 7.37 0.67 26.94
C GLN A 321 8.57 0.92 26.01
N ALA A 322 8.71 0.13 24.93
CA ALA A 322 9.77 0.33 23.95
C ALA A 322 9.58 1.65 23.18
N LEU A 323 8.34 2.01 22.88
CA LEU A 323 8.01 3.33 22.31
C LEU A 323 8.38 4.45 23.29
N ALA A 324 8.03 4.34 24.58
CA ALA A 324 8.38 5.34 25.58
C ALA A 324 9.90 5.55 25.70
N ALA A 325 10.68 4.47 25.68
CA ALA A 325 12.13 4.56 25.68
C ALA A 325 12.68 5.28 24.41
N LEU A 326 12.12 5.01 23.23
CA LEU A 326 12.45 5.72 22.00
C LEU A 326 12.07 7.21 22.10
N LEU A 327 10.87 7.52 22.57
CA LEU A 327 10.38 8.89 22.70
C LEU A 327 11.23 9.70 23.71
N HIS A 328 11.71 9.08 24.79
CA HIS A 328 12.63 9.72 25.72
C HIS A 328 13.90 10.19 25.01
N LYS A 329 14.52 9.34 24.17
CA LYS A 329 15.69 9.70 23.37
C LYS A 329 15.39 10.79 22.34
N LEU A 330 14.21 10.72 21.70
CA LEU A 330 13.76 11.77 20.78
C LEU A 330 13.64 13.13 21.49
N ALA A 331 13.06 13.15 22.69
CA ALA A 331 12.95 14.36 23.50
C ALA A 331 14.33 14.88 23.96
N ALA A 332 15.28 13.99 24.22
CA ALA A 332 16.66 14.37 24.58
C ALA A 332 17.46 14.93 23.38
N GLY A 333 16.92 14.86 22.15
CA GLY A 333 17.61 15.36 20.96
C GLY A 333 18.75 14.44 20.47
N GLU A 334 18.69 13.14 20.81
CA GLU A 334 19.72 12.17 20.40
C GLU A 334 19.71 11.87 18.88
N PHE A 335 18.71 12.34 18.14
CA PHE A 335 18.55 12.06 16.71
C PHE A 335 18.52 13.33 15.86
N ASP A 336 19.28 13.35 14.76
CA ASP A 336 19.18 14.38 13.71
C ASP A 336 17.99 14.08 12.79
N LEU A 337 16.79 14.53 13.20
CA LEU A 337 15.55 14.31 12.42
C LEU A 337 15.63 14.85 10.98
N PRO A 338 16.22 16.03 10.70
CA PRO A 338 16.43 16.49 9.33
C PRO A 338 17.30 15.55 8.50
N ALA A 339 18.40 15.03 9.03
CA ALA A 339 19.25 14.07 8.32
C ALA A 339 18.51 12.75 8.06
N MET A 340 17.81 12.22 9.07
CA MET A 340 16.97 11.02 8.92
C MET A 340 15.86 11.22 7.89
N GLY A 341 15.23 12.38 7.86
CA GLY A 341 14.22 12.72 6.86
C GLY A 341 14.79 12.75 5.44
N ARG A 342 15.98 13.30 5.24
CA ARG A 342 16.68 13.25 3.94
C ARG A 342 16.98 11.81 3.52
N ALA A 343 17.43 10.97 4.45
CA ALA A 343 17.67 9.54 4.20
C ALA A 343 16.38 8.79 3.81
N ALA A 344 15.28 9.04 4.54
CA ALA A 344 13.96 8.49 4.23
C ALA A 344 13.49 8.87 2.81
N ARG A 345 13.64 10.15 2.43
CA ARG A 345 13.34 10.65 1.08
C ARG A 345 14.16 9.94 0.02
N ALA A 346 15.48 9.88 0.21
CA ALA A 346 16.40 9.25 -0.75
C ALA A 346 16.06 7.77 -0.95
N LYS A 347 15.79 7.03 0.13
CA LYS A 347 15.35 5.63 0.05
C LYS A 347 14.00 5.49 -0.66
N SER A 348 13.03 6.37 -0.35
CA SER A 348 11.74 6.34 -1.00
C SER A 348 11.85 6.53 -2.52
N GLN A 349 12.65 7.49 -2.98
CA GLN A 349 12.91 7.72 -4.40
C GLN A 349 13.58 6.53 -5.08
N LYS A 350 14.63 5.98 -4.44
CA LYS A 350 15.44 4.89 -5.00
C LYS A 350 14.69 3.56 -5.05
N SER A 351 13.95 3.21 -3.98
CA SER A 351 13.43 1.86 -3.79
C SER A 351 11.91 1.76 -3.90
N PHE A 352 11.19 2.84 -3.61
CA PHE A 352 9.73 2.83 -3.53
C PHE A 352 9.06 3.80 -4.51
N GLY A 353 9.82 4.44 -5.40
CA GLY A 353 9.28 5.32 -6.43
C GLY A 353 8.46 4.57 -7.49
N LEU A 354 7.63 5.29 -8.24
CA LEU A 354 6.84 4.71 -9.34
C LEU A 354 7.73 4.09 -10.42
N GLY A 355 8.87 4.68 -10.75
CA GLY A 355 9.79 4.16 -11.75
C GLY A 355 10.23 2.72 -11.47
N PRO A 356 10.92 2.44 -10.35
CA PRO A 356 11.29 1.07 -9.96
C PRO A 356 10.12 0.10 -9.90
N PHE A 357 8.96 0.54 -9.41
CA PHE A 357 7.75 -0.28 -9.35
C PHE A 357 7.26 -0.71 -10.73
N LEU A 358 7.16 0.22 -11.67
CA LEU A 358 6.70 -0.03 -13.04
C LEU A 358 7.69 -0.91 -13.80
N GLU A 359 8.99 -0.63 -13.70
CA GLU A 359 10.03 -1.41 -14.39
C GLU A 359 10.11 -2.85 -13.86
N SER A 360 10.07 -3.04 -12.54
CA SER A 360 10.09 -4.37 -11.93
C SER A 360 8.86 -5.17 -12.32
N THR A 361 7.67 -4.55 -12.36
CA THR A 361 6.44 -5.21 -12.79
C THR A 361 6.50 -5.55 -14.29
N ALA A 362 6.97 -4.63 -15.13
CA ALA A 362 7.14 -4.86 -16.56
C ALA A 362 8.17 -5.98 -16.83
N TYR A 363 9.24 -6.07 -16.04
CA TYR A 363 10.19 -7.16 -16.09
C TYR A 363 9.51 -8.50 -15.82
N VAL A 364 8.70 -8.60 -14.76
CA VAL A 364 7.92 -9.81 -14.46
C VAL A 364 7.03 -10.21 -15.65
N TYR A 365 6.35 -9.26 -16.28
CA TYR A 365 5.51 -9.58 -17.44
C TYR A 365 6.33 -10.13 -18.60
N ARG A 366 7.44 -9.49 -18.95
CA ARG A 366 8.32 -9.98 -20.03
C ARG A 366 8.89 -11.36 -19.73
N SER A 367 9.37 -11.59 -18.51
CA SER A 367 9.93 -12.90 -18.10
C SER A 367 8.89 -14.02 -18.05
N THR A 368 7.60 -13.68 -17.95
CA THR A 368 6.49 -14.64 -17.92
C THR A 368 6.08 -15.10 -19.32
N LEU A 369 6.38 -14.30 -20.35
CA LEU A 369 6.08 -14.64 -21.74
C LEU A 369 7.09 -15.65 -22.32
N PRO A 370 6.67 -16.50 -23.28
CA PRO A 370 7.59 -17.37 -23.98
C PRO A 370 8.57 -16.55 -24.85
N PRO A 371 9.83 -17.00 -25.04
CA PRO A 371 10.85 -16.26 -25.78
C PRO A 371 10.41 -15.78 -27.18
N GLN A 372 9.60 -16.56 -27.87
CA GLN A 372 9.07 -16.23 -29.21
C GLN A 372 8.12 -15.03 -29.23
N ALA A 373 7.51 -14.68 -28.11
CA ALA A 373 6.62 -13.51 -28.01
C ALA A 373 7.37 -12.17 -27.86
N LEU A 374 8.65 -12.20 -27.54
CA LEU A 374 9.50 -11.02 -27.33
C LEU A 374 10.16 -10.49 -28.61
N GLY A 375 10.19 -11.31 -29.68
CA GLY A 375 10.86 -10.96 -30.96
C GLY A 375 10.26 -9.77 -31.71
N HIS A 376 9.04 -9.36 -31.42
CA HIS A 376 8.38 -8.22 -32.05
C HIS A 376 8.59 -6.87 -31.32
N GLU A 377 9.10 -6.86 -30.08
CA GLU A 377 9.31 -5.61 -29.32
C GLU A 377 10.70 -4.98 -29.54
N LEU A 378 11.69 -5.74 -30.02
CA LEU A 378 13.05 -5.24 -30.22
C LEU A 378 13.23 -4.46 -31.56
N HIS A 379 12.29 -4.56 -32.49
CA HIS A 379 12.36 -3.86 -33.77
C HIS A 379 11.70 -2.47 -33.80
N GLY A 380 11.10 -2.03 -32.67
CA GLY A 380 10.43 -0.74 -32.55
C GLY A 380 11.21 0.33 -31.76
N LEU A 381 12.44 0.04 -31.33
CA LEU A 381 13.29 0.94 -30.54
C LEU A 381 14.65 1.26 -31.20
N MET A 382 14.81 0.94 -32.49
CA MET A 382 15.94 1.42 -33.29
C MET A 382 15.51 2.57 -34.19
#